data_f3aaf460d7782aa33cbcb5f57fe781fc
#
_entry.id   f3aaf460d7782aa33cbcb5f57fe781fc
#
_cell.length_a   1.000
_cell.length_b   1.000
_cell.length_c   1.000
_cell.angle_alpha   90.00
_cell.angle_beta   90.00
_cell.angle_gamma   90.00
#
_symmetry.space_group_name_H-M   'P 1'
#
loop_
_entity.id
_entity.type
_entity.pdbx_description
1 polymer ?
#
loop_
_entity_poly.entity_id
_entity_poly.type
_entity_poly.pdbx_seq_one_letter_code
_entity_poly.pdbx_strand_id
1 'polypeptide(L)'
;MLLTQWPPGSRYLLFTGKGGVGKTSLSCATAVHLAQTGKRVLLVSTDPASNVAQVFGRPIGARVTALGDLLDNTQGRVVLDAVEIDPQAEAALYCESVLAPVRDLLPPEVLAETEETLSGS
;
A
#
# COMPACT_ATOMS: atom_id res chain seq x y z
N MET A 1 -16.16 -3.50 -16.66
CA MET A 1 -15.63 -2.12 -16.53
C MET A 1 -14.48 -1.93 -17.50
N LEU A 2 -14.53 -0.87 -18.27
CA LEU A 2 -13.42 -0.54 -19.17
C LEU A 2 -12.38 0.29 -18.42
N LEU A 3 -11.12 -0.12 -18.51
CA LEU A 3 -10.03 0.54 -17.79
C LEU A 3 -9.77 1.99 -18.24
N THR A 4 -10.39 2.40 -19.35
CA THR A 4 -10.24 3.76 -19.88
C THR A 4 -11.36 4.70 -19.45
N GLN A 5 -12.36 4.23 -18.71
CA GLN A 5 -13.53 5.02 -18.34
C GLN A 5 -13.45 5.49 -16.89
N TRP A 6 -12.48 6.33 -16.60
CA TRP A 6 -12.37 6.96 -15.29
C TRP A 6 -13.07 8.31 -15.30
N PRO A 7 -13.68 8.70 -14.16
CA PRO A 7 -14.12 10.08 -14.02
C PRO A 7 -12.95 11.03 -14.22
N PRO A 8 -13.10 12.09 -15.00
CA PRO A 8 -12.04 13.06 -15.19
C PRO A 8 -11.58 13.67 -13.87
N GLY A 9 -10.28 13.80 -13.70
CA GLY A 9 -9.71 14.40 -12.51
C GLY A 9 -9.58 13.47 -11.29
N SER A 10 -9.91 12.19 -11.44
CA SER A 10 -9.69 11.23 -10.35
C SER A 10 -8.20 11.10 -10.04
N ARG A 11 -7.85 11.25 -8.75
CA ARG A 11 -6.47 11.09 -8.26
C ARG A 11 -6.27 9.79 -7.51
N TYR A 12 -7.34 9.21 -6.99
CA TYR A 12 -7.29 8.03 -6.15
C TYR A 12 -8.26 6.99 -6.68
N LEU A 13 -7.79 5.76 -6.78
CA LEU A 13 -8.61 4.61 -7.13
C LEU A 13 -8.46 3.57 -6.02
N LEU A 14 -9.58 3.09 -5.52
CA LEU A 14 -9.60 2.09 -4.46
C LEU A 14 -10.18 0.78 -4.99
N PHE A 15 -9.45 -0.30 -4.79
CA PHE A 15 -9.90 -1.65 -5.10
C PHE A 15 -10.20 -2.37 -3.80
N THR A 16 -11.48 -2.63 -3.55
CA THR A 16 -11.94 -3.26 -2.33
C THR A 16 -12.66 -4.56 -2.65
N GLY A 17 -12.74 -5.44 -1.68
CA GLY A 17 -13.44 -6.70 -1.82
C GLY A 17 -12.89 -7.73 -0.84
N LYS A 18 -13.63 -8.84 -0.74
CA LYS A 18 -13.21 -9.95 0.10
C LYS A 18 -12.26 -10.83 -0.70
N GLY A 19 -11.03 -10.97 -0.22
CA GLY A 19 -10.06 -11.96 -0.64
C GLY A 19 -10.00 -12.23 -2.15
N GLY A 20 -9.23 -13.18 -2.53
CA GLY A 20 -9.17 -13.62 -3.90
C GLY A 20 -8.16 -12.85 -4.73
N VAL A 21 -7.79 -13.46 -5.82
CA VAL A 21 -6.70 -13.04 -6.68
C VAL A 21 -7.08 -11.89 -7.60
N GLY A 22 -8.39 -11.73 -7.89
CA GLY A 22 -8.86 -10.76 -8.86
C GLY A 22 -8.59 -9.32 -8.47
N LYS A 23 -8.70 -9.00 -7.19
CA LYS A 23 -8.47 -7.64 -6.70
C LYS A 23 -7.02 -7.20 -6.95
N THR A 24 -6.06 -8.02 -6.58
CA THR A 24 -4.64 -7.72 -6.77
C THR A 24 -4.29 -7.65 -8.25
N SER A 25 -4.73 -8.61 -9.04
CA SER A 25 -4.45 -8.63 -10.47
C SER A 25 -5.04 -7.41 -11.18
N LEU A 26 -6.26 -7.04 -10.85
CA LEU A 26 -6.93 -5.90 -11.46
C LEU A 26 -6.26 -4.58 -11.07
N SER A 27 -5.90 -4.42 -9.80
CA SER A 27 -5.24 -3.19 -9.37
C SER A 27 -3.85 -3.04 -10.00
N CYS A 28 -3.10 -4.13 -10.10
CA CYS A 28 -1.79 -4.11 -10.76
C CYS A 28 -1.93 -3.78 -12.25
N ALA A 29 -2.87 -4.41 -12.94
CA ALA A 29 -3.11 -4.15 -14.36
C ALA A 29 -3.53 -2.69 -14.59
N THR A 30 -4.38 -2.16 -13.74
CA THR A 30 -4.81 -0.77 -13.81
C THR A 30 -3.64 0.19 -13.60
N ALA A 31 -2.80 -0.09 -12.61
CA ALA A 31 -1.62 0.72 -12.32
C ALA A 31 -0.66 0.76 -13.52
N VAL A 32 -0.39 -0.39 -14.12
CA VAL A 32 0.46 -0.49 -15.30
C VAL A 32 -0.14 0.31 -16.47
N HIS A 33 -1.43 0.13 -16.73
CA HIS A 33 -2.11 0.83 -17.81
C HIS A 33 -2.01 2.35 -17.64
N LEU A 34 -2.32 2.84 -16.46
CA LEU A 34 -2.27 4.28 -16.17
C LEU A 34 -0.85 4.83 -16.30
N ALA A 35 0.14 4.10 -15.84
CA ALA A 35 1.54 4.52 -15.95
C ALA A 35 1.98 4.58 -17.41
N GLN A 36 1.55 3.62 -18.23
CA GLN A 36 1.88 3.59 -19.65
C GLN A 36 1.20 4.71 -20.44
N THR A 37 0.10 5.26 -19.92
CA THR A 37 -0.55 6.43 -20.54
C THR A 37 0.09 7.75 -20.15
N GLY A 38 1.20 7.72 -19.41
CA GLY A 38 1.95 8.91 -19.03
C GLY A 38 1.63 9.46 -17.65
N LYS A 39 0.79 8.78 -16.88
CA LYS A 39 0.47 9.19 -15.52
C LYS A 39 1.53 8.70 -14.54
N ARG A 40 1.73 9.48 -13.50
CA ARG A 40 2.59 9.08 -12.38
C ARG A 40 1.74 8.28 -11.40
N VAL A 41 2.09 7.02 -11.16
CA VAL A 41 1.27 6.09 -10.40
C VAL A 41 2.03 5.58 -9.19
N LEU A 42 1.37 5.59 -8.05
CA LEU A 42 1.82 4.89 -6.85
C LEU A 42 0.78 3.84 -6.51
N LEU A 43 1.19 2.58 -6.53
CA LEU A 43 0.35 1.45 -6.14
C LEU A 43 0.60 1.14 -4.68
N VAL A 44 -0.45 1.24 -3.87
CA VAL A 44 -0.36 0.98 -2.43
C VAL A 44 -1.20 -0.25 -2.10
N SER A 45 -0.59 -1.25 -1.49
CA SER A 45 -1.29 -2.42 -0.98
C SER A 45 -1.26 -2.40 0.55
N THR A 46 -2.42 -2.62 1.15
CA THR A 46 -2.56 -2.76 2.61
C THR A 46 -2.93 -4.18 3.03
N ASP A 47 -3.00 -5.10 2.06
CA ASP A 47 -3.36 -6.49 2.30
C ASP A 47 -2.09 -7.31 2.44
N PRO A 48 -1.77 -7.87 3.62
CA PRO A 48 -0.56 -8.67 3.81
C PRO A 48 -0.56 -9.95 2.97
N ALA A 49 -1.73 -10.39 2.51
CA ALA A 49 -1.84 -11.55 1.63
C ALA A 49 -1.81 -11.17 0.15
N SER A 50 -1.53 -9.91 -0.17
CA SER A 50 -1.46 -9.47 -1.56
C SER A 50 -0.26 -10.07 -2.26
N ASN A 51 -0.41 -10.28 -3.58
CA ASN A 51 0.64 -10.86 -4.41
C ASN A 51 1.31 -9.82 -5.31
N VAL A 52 1.35 -8.56 -4.89
CA VAL A 52 1.90 -7.48 -5.71
C VAL A 52 3.35 -7.77 -6.09
N ALA A 53 4.17 -8.22 -5.14
CA ALA A 53 5.56 -8.57 -5.41
C ALA A 53 5.67 -9.71 -6.44
N GLN A 54 4.78 -10.69 -6.37
CA GLN A 54 4.76 -11.80 -7.32
C GLN A 54 4.36 -11.34 -8.72
N VAL A 55 3.40 -10.43 -8.82
CA VAL A 55 2.95 -9.90 -10.11
C VAL A 55 4.09 -9.21 -10.83
N PHE A 56 4.90 -8.43 -10.12
CA PHE A 56 5.99 -7.67 -10.73
C PHE A 56 7.33 -8.40 -10.71
N GLY A 57 7.42 -9.53 -10.01
CA GLY A 57 8.67 -10.29 -9.92
C GLY A 57 9.79 -9.54 -9.20
N ARG A 58 9.42 -8.63 -8.29
CA ARG A 58 10.36 -7.79 -7.56
C ARG A 58 9.90 -7.66 -6.12
N PRO A 59 10.80 -7.71 -5.13
CA PRO A 59 10.42 -7.52 -3.75
C PRO A 59 9.80 -6.14 -3.52
N ILE A 60 8.64 -6.11 -2.88
CA ILE A 60 7.92 -4.88 -2.55
C ILE A 60 7.58 -4.95 -1.07
N GLY A 61 7.94 -3.94 -0.33
CA GLY A 61 7.70 -3.87 1.11
C GLY A 61 7.31 -2.48 1.54
N ALA A 62 7.67 -2.13 2.77
CA ALA A 62 7.27 -0.86 3.38
C ALA A 62 7.95 0.37 2.77
N ARG A 63 8.95 0.17 1.94
CA ARG A 63 9.59 1.26 1.20
C ARG A 63 9.08 1.31 -0.22
N VAL A 64 8.93 2.51 -0.74
CA VAL A 64 8.51 2.71 -2.11
C VAL A 64 9.56 2.12 -3.05
N THR A 65 9.11 1.25 -3.95
CA THR A 65 9.96 0.57 -4.92
C THR A 65 9.57 0.98 -6.32
N ALA A 66 10.53 1.43 -7.10
CA ALA A 66 10.29 1.83 -8.49
C ALA A 66 10.15 0.60 -9.38
N LEU A 67 9.11 0.62 -10.23
CA LEU A 67 8.79 -0.48 -11.16
C LEU A 67 8.77 -0.02 -12.61
N GLY A 68 8.98 1.26 -12.87
CA GLY A 68 8.87 1.81 -14.22
C GLY A 68 9.81 1.15 -15.22
N ASP A 69 10.96 0.68 -14.78
CA ASP A 69 11.95 0.00 -15.63
C ASP A 69 11.48 -1.37 -16.11
N LEU A 70 10.48 -1.97 -15.47
CA LEU A 70 9.90 -3.24 -15.90
C LEU A 70 8.95 -3.09 -17.07
N LEU A 71 8.49 -1.87 -17.36
CA LEU A 71 7.50 -1.60 -18.38
C LEU A 71 8.18 -1.17 -19.66
N ASP A 72 7.68 -1.70 -20.78
CA ASP A 72 8.16 -1.30 -22.09
C ASP A 72 7.80 0.17 -22.35
N ASN A 73 8.82 0.97 -22.65
CA ASN A 73 8.68 2.41 -22.68
C ASN A 73 9.15 2.96 -24.04
N THR A 74 8.22 2.99 -25.00
CA THR A 74 8.49 3.53 -26.33
C THR A 74 8.20 5.01 -26.43
N GLN A 75 7.56 5.63 -25.44
CA GLN A 75 7.03 7.01 -25.54
C GLN A 75 7.52 7.94 -24.43
N GLY A 76 8.57 7.57 -23.71
CA GLY A 76 9.09 8.40 -22.64
C GLY A 76 9.16 7.68 -21.31
N ARG A 77 9.40 8.42 -20.26
CA ARG A 77 9.63 7.84 -18.94
C ARG A 77 8.31 7.36 -18.31
N VAL A 78 8.27 6.09 -17.94
CA VAL A 78 7.15 5.52 -17.19
C VAL A 78 7.45 5.63 -15.70
N VAL A 79 6.52 6.21 -14.94
CA VAL A 79 6.64 6.32 -13.49
C VAL A 79 5.58 5.46 -12.84
N LEU A 80 6.01 4.32 -12.32
CA LEU A 80 5.18 3.42 -11.53
C LEU A 80 6.00 2.99 -10.32
N ASP A 81 5.49 3.31 -9.15
CA ASP A 81 6.08 2.91 -7.88
C ASP A 81 5.07 2.06 -7.12
N ALA A 82 5.55 1.21 -6.24
CA ALA A 82 4.70 0.39 -5.41
C ALA A 82 5.22 0.34 -3.99
N VAL A 83 4.29 0.20 -3.06
CA VAL A 83 4.59 0.03 -1.63
C VAL A 83 3.57 -0.90 -1.02
N GLU A 84 4.02 -1.74 -0.12
CA GLU A 84 3.15 -2.63 0.65
C GLU A 84 3.23 -2.24 2.12
N ILE A 85 2.10 -1.81 2.67
CA ILE A 85 2.00 -1.36 4.04
C ILE A 85 1.37 -2.47 4.88
N ASP A 86 2.03 -2.84 5.97
CA ASP A 86 1.47 -3.75 6.96
C ASP A 86 0.77 -2.90 8.01
N PRO A 87 -0.58 -2.91 8.06
CA PRO A 87 -1.30 -2.07 9.02
C PRO A 87 -0.98 -2.40 10.47
N GLN A 88 -0.70 -3.67 10.77
CA GLN A 88 -0.36 -4.07 12.14
C GLN A 88 1.02 -3.55 12.54
N ALA A 89 2.00 -3.65 11.66
CA ALA A 89 3.33 -3.13 11.92
C ALA A 89 3.31 -1.61 12.08
N GLU A 90 2.56 -0.91 11.22
CA GLU A 90 2.43 0.54 11.32
C GLU A 90 1.71 0.96 12.60
N ALA A 91 0.66 0.24 13.00
CA ALA A 91 -0.03 0.50 14.26
C ALA A 91 0.90 0.28 15.46
N ALA A 92 1.73 -0.76 15.43
CA ALA A 92 2.71 -1.02 16.49
C ALA A 92 3.72 0.11 16.61
N LEU A 93 4.23 0.62 15.48
CA LEU A 93 5.15 1.75 15.48
C LEU A 93 4.48 3.02 16.01
N TYR A 94 3.23 3.25 15.65
CA TYR A 94 2.46 4.37 16.15
C TYR A 94 2.28 4.28 17.66
N CYS A 95 1.88 3.11 18.18
CA CYS A 95 1.74 2.89 19.62
C CYS A 95 3.05 3.16 20.36
N GLU A 96 4.16 2.68 19.82
CA GLU A 96 5.46 2.91 20.42
C GLU A 96 5.79 4.41 20.48
N SER A 97 5.52 5.13 19.40
CA SER A 97 5.80 6.57 19.34
C SER A 97 4.93 7.39 20.31
N VAL A 98 3.68 6.95 20.53
CA VAL A 98 2.76 7.62 21.45
C VAL A 98 3.11 7.31 22.90
N LEU A 99 3.46 6.06 23.20
CA LEU A 99 3.65 5.61 24.57
C LEU A 99 5.05 5.85 25.12
N ALA A 100 6.05 5.92 24.26
CA ALA A 100 7.43 6.07 24.70
C ALA A 100 7.64 7.25 25.69
N PRO A 101 7.08 8.46 25.40
CA PRO A 101 7.29 9.60 26.30
C PRO A 101 6.64 9.45 27.68
N VAL A 102 5.60 8.60 27.80
CA VAL A 102 4.82 8.47 29.04
C VAL A 102 4.91 7.09 29.67
N ARG A 103 5.67 6.19 29.08
CA ARG A 103 5.75 4.79 29.53
C ARG A 103 6.14 4.68 30.99
N ASP A 104 7.09 5.47 31.44
CA ASP A 104 7.58 5.46 32.81
C ASP A 104 6.59 6.08 33.81
N LEU A 105 5.59 6.80 33.29
CA LEU A 105 4.60 7.47 34.12
C LEU A 105 3.34 6.63 34.35
N LEU A 106 3.16 5.56 33.59
CA LEU A 106 1.97 4.74 33.64
C LEU A 106 2.22 3.46 34.44
N PRO A 107 1.26 3.06 35.31
CA PRO A 107 1.32 1.70 35.91
C PRO A 107 1.29 0.64 34.82
N PRO A 108 1.93 -0.53 35.04
CA PRO A 108 2.00 -1.59 34.02
C PRO A 108 0.63 -2.03 33.50
N GLU A 109 -0.38 -2.09 34.38
CA GLU A 109 -1.73 -2.49 33.98
C GLU A 109 -2.37 -1.50 33.02
N VAL A 110 -2.21 -0.19 33.31
CA VAL A 110 -2.74 0.86 32.47
C VAL A 110 -2.00 0.90 31.13
N LEU A 111 -0.69 0.70 31.14
CA LEU A 111 0.11 0.66 29.93
C LEU A 111 -0.35 -0.46 28.99
N ALA A 112 -0.58 -1.65 29.53
CA ALA A 112 -1.05 -2.79 28.73
C ALA A 112 -2.41 -2.52 28.10
N GLU A 113 -3.35 -1.95 28.84
CA GLU A 113 -4.66 -1.59 28.31
C GLU A 113 -4.56 -0.53 27.21
N THR A 114 -3.71 0.47 27.40
CA THR A 114 -3.53 1.53 26.43
C THR A 114 -2.91 1.01 25.14
N GLU A 115 -1.91 0.15 25.23
CA GLU A 115 -1.31 -0.48 24.06
C GLU A 115 -2.31 -1.31 23.29
N GLU A 116 -3.14 -2.08 23.96
CA GLU A 116 -4.18 -2.89 23.32
C GLU A 116 -5.20 -2.01 22.60
N THR A 117 -5.62 -0.93 23.24
CA THR A 117 -6.58 0.02 22.65
C THR A 117 -6.00 0.69 21.41
N LEU A 118 -4.74 1.17 21.47
CA LEU A 118 -4.11 1.86 20.36
C LEU A 118 -3.81 0.94 19.18
N SER A 119 -3.54 -0.34 19.44
CA SER A 119 -3.27 -1.29 18.37
C SER A 119 -4.53 -1.71 17.61
N GLY A 120 -5.71 -1.37 18.12
CA GLY A 120 -6.97 -1.70 17.47
C GLY A 120 -7.36 -3.16 17.56
N SER A 121 -6.74 -3.88 18.46
CA SER A 121 -7.02 -5.30 18.66
C SER A 121 -8.16 -5.51 19.64
#